data_e8594de06e55a03c2f3980fc79a02f3c
#
_entry.id   e8594de06e55a03c2f3980fc79a02f3c
#
_cell.length_a   1.000
_cell.length_b   1.000
_cell.length_c   1.000
_cell.angle_alpha   90.00
_cell.angle_beta   90.00
_cell.angle_gamma   90.00
#
_symmetry.space_group_name_H-M   'P 1'
#
loop_
_entity.id
_entity.type
_entity.pdbx_description
1 polymer ?
#
loop_
_entity_poly.entity_id
_entity_poly.type
_entity_poly.pdbx_seq_one_letter_code
_entity_poly.pdbx_strand_id
1 'polypeptide(L)'
;MALLAESPETLEGFLRLSAAFDSCTLEPLARETVIMTVAARNRCHLCLAMHAARLAALGADPSLAAALRAQGPVADARLEAARAFAVRVLDTAGDPGEAALGEFLAHGFTRRNALEVVLGIGTYTLSTLANRLTAAPVDKQLEPFA
;
A
#
# COMPACT_ATOMS: atom_id res chain seq x y z
N MET A 1 -9.30 -9.84 -9.35
CA MET A 1 -10.41 -10.16 -8.41
C MET A 1 -11.03 -11.53 -8.70
N ALA A 2 -11.20 -11.94 -9.96
CA ALA A 2 -11.83 -13.25 -10.29
C ALA A 2 -11.12 -14.44 -9.63
N LEU A 3 -9.79 -14.45 -9.58
CA LEU A 3 -9.03 -15.57 -9.00
C LEU A 3 -9.13 -15.65 -7.46
N LEU A 4 -9.39 -14.54 -6.76
CA LEU A 4 -9.67 -14.59 -5.32
C LEU A 4 -11.02 -15.23 -5.01
N ALA A 5 -11.95 -15.25 -5.98
CA ALA A 5 -13.26 -15.85 -5.82
C ALA A 5 -13.24 -17.38 -5.74
N GLU A 6 -12.11 -18.02 -6.03
CA GLU A 6 -11.92 -19.46 -5.78
C GLU A 6 -11.96 -19.80 -4.28
N SER A 7 -11.66 -18.81 -3.41
CA SER A 7 -11.94 -18.86 -1.97
C SER A 7 -12.85 -17.68 -1.61
N PRO A 8 -14.15 -17.93 -1.48
CA PRO A 8 -15.12 -16.89 -1.09
C PRO A 8 -14.73 -16.17 0.21
N GLU A 9 -14.19 -16.90 1.18
CA GLU A 9 -13.74 -16.37 2.47
C GLU A 9 -12.56 -15.40 2.31
N THR A 10 -11.61 -15.73 1.40
CA THR A 10 -10.47 -14.86 1.11
C THR A 10 -10.93 -13.58 0.42
N LEU A 11 -11.84 -13.70 -0.56
CA LEU A 11 -12.39 -12.54 -1.24
C LEU A 11 -13.19 -11.66 -0.29
N GLU A 12 -14.10 -12.24 0.51
CA GLU A 12 -14.89 -11.48 1.48
C GLU A 12 -14.02 -10.80 2.53
N GLY A 13 -13.04 -11.52 3.08
CA GLY A 13 -12.07 -10.98 4.04
C GLY A 13 -11.31 -9.79 3.46
N PHE A 14 -10.79 -9.92 2.24
CA PHE A 14 -10.12 -8.82 1.56
C PHE A 14 -11.04 -7.61 1.36
N LEU A 15 -12.26 -7.82 0.86
CA LEU A 15 -13.20 -6.72 0.60
C LEU A 15 -13.56 -5.95 1.88
N ARG A 16 -13.77 -6.67 2.99
CA ARG A 16 -14.06 -6.04 4.30
C ARG A 16 -12.87 -5.23 4.82
N LEU A 17 -11.66 -5.79 4.77
CA LEU A 17 -10.44 -5.10 5.19
C LEU A 17 -10.14 -3.89 4.30
N SER A 18 -10.30 -4.03 2.98
CA SER A 18 -10.11 -2.93 2.02
C SER A 18 -11.09 -1.79 2.29
N ALA A 19 -12.38 -2.09 2.50
CA ALA A 19 -13.38 -1.08 2.84
C ALA A 19 -13.06 -0.37 4.17
N ALA A 20 -12.59 -1.12 5.17
CA ALA A 20 -12.16 -0.54 6.45
C ALA A 20 -10.95 0.39 6.26
N PHE A 21 -9.97 0.00 5.43
CA PHE A 21 -8.82 0.82 5.14
C PHE A 21 -9.18 2.05 4.30
N ASP A 22 -10.09 1.92 3.33
CA ASP A 22 -10.56 3.05 2.52
C ASP A 22 -11.31 4.11 3.35
N SER A 23 -11.93 3.72 4.46
CA SER A 23 -12.64 4.61 5.39
C SER A 23 -11.80 5.12 6.56
N CYS A 24 -10.52 4.76 6.64
CA CYS A 24 -9.64 5.17 7.72
C CYS A 24 -9.25 6.66 7.64
N THR A 25 -8.55 7.17 8.66
CA THR A 25 -8.20 8.60 8.74
C THR A 25 -6.92 8.99 8.01
N LEU A 26 -6.17 8.02 7.47
CA LEU A 26 -5.07 8.32 6.55
C LEU A 26 -5.59 9.01 5.29
N GLU A 27 -4.91 10.06 4.87
CA GLU A 27 -5.20 10.77 3.62
C GLU A 27 -5.05 9.83 2.41
N PRO A 28 -5.82 10.06 1.33
CA PRO A 28 -5.79 9.18 0.15
C PRO A 28 -4.40 8.91 -0.41
N LEU A 29 -3.54 9.93 -0.55
CA LEU A 29 -2.17 9.75 -1.05
C LEU A 29 -1.30 8.95 -0.07
N ALA A 30 -1.46 9.14 1.23
CA ALA A 30 -0.74 8.35 2.23
C ALA A 30 -1.19 6.88 2.21
N ARG A 31 -2.50 6.62 2.05
CA ARG A 31 -3.01 5.24 1.87
C ARG A 31 -2.39 4.56 0.65
N GLU A 32 -2.42 5.24 -0.50
CA GLU A 32 -1.83 4.70 -1.74
C GLU A 32 -0.32 4.49 -1.61
N THR A 33 0.38 5.38 -0.89
CA THR A 33 1.81 5.22 -0.58
C THR A 33 2.07 3.94 0.21
N VAL A 34 1.28 3.64 1.24
CA VAL A 34 1.38 2.40 2.01
C VAL A 34 1.10 1.18 1.12
N ILE A 35 0.04 1.22 0.31
CA ILE A 35 -0.32 0.13 -0.59
C ILE A 35 0.80 -0.16 -1.60
N MET A 36 1.29 0.88 -2.28
CA MET A 36 2.36 0.75 -3.26
C MET A 36 3.66 0.22 -2.63
N THR A 37 3.97 0.63 -1.38
CA THR A 37 5.11 0.11 -0.63
C THR A 37 5.00 -1.39 -0.43
N VAL A 38 3.84 -1.90 0.00
CA VAL A 38 3.57 -3.34 0.16
C VAL A 38 3.63 -4.06 -1.19
N ALA A 39 3.02 -3.47 -2.23
CA ALA A 39 2.96 -4.07 -3.56
C ALA A 39 4.35 -4.19 -4.20
N ALA A 40 5.20 -3.18 -4.05
CA ALA A 40 6.58 -3.18 -4.55
C ALA A 40 7.44 -4.21 -3.81
N ARG A 41 7.35 -4.25 -2.47
CA ARG A 41 8.05 -5.23 -1.66
C ARG A 41 7.66 -6.67 -2.04
N ASN A 42 6.37 -6.92 -2.23
CA ASN A 42 5.84 -8.22 -2.61
C ASN A 42 5.94 -8.50 -4.12
N ARG A 43 6.45 -7.56 -4.92
CA ARG A 43 6.63 -7.67 -6.38
C ARG A 43 5.32 -8.04 -7.10
N CYS A 44 4.20 -7.45 -6.70
CA CYS A 44 2.90 -7.69 -7.32
C CYS A 44 2.66 -6.69 -8.48
N HIS A 45 2.96 -7.10 -9.71
CA HIS A 45 2.81 -6.23 -10.89
C HIS A 45 1.39 -5.71 -11.08
N LEU A 46 0.38 -6.58 -10.89
CA LEU A 46 -1.02 -6.18 -10.97
C LEU A 46 -1.35 -5.07 -9.96
N CYS A 47 -0.96 -5.26 -8.69
CA CYS A 47 -1.22 -4.27 -7.66
C CYS A 47 -0.47 -2.95 -7.93
N LEU A 48 0.77 -3.02 -8.40
CA LEU A 48 1.54 -1.83 -8.79
C LEU A 48 0.86 -1.04 -9.91
N ALA A 49 0.34 -1.72 -10.94
CA ALA A 49 -0.38 -1.07 -12.03
C ALA A 49 -1.69 -0.44 -11.56
N MET A 50 -2.49 -1.18 -10.79
CA MET A 50 -3.78 -0.70 -10.25
C MET A 50 -3.63 0.55 -9.39
N HIS A 51 -2.65 0.53 -8.47
CA HIS A 51 -2.48 1.63 -7.53
C HIS A 51 -1.70 2.81 -8.13
N ALA A 52 -0.85 2.60 -9.14
CA ALA A 52 -0.32 3.70 -9.95
C ALA A 52 -1.43 4.43 -10.74
N ALA A 53 -2.38 3.69 -11.31
CA ALA A 53 -3.57 4.29 -11.94
C ALA A 53 -4.41 5.09 -10.93
N ARG A 54 -4.56 4.60 -9.69
CA ARG A 54 -5.29 5.29 -8.63
C ARG A 54 -4.55 6.56 -8.16
N LEU A 55 -3.22 6.53 -8.03
CA LEU A 55 -2.41 7.73 -7.77
C LEU A 55 -2.61 8.79 -8.87
N ALA A 56 -2.58 8.38 -10.14
CA ALA A 56 -2.83 9.30 -11.25
C ALA A 56 -4.24 9.91 -11.19
N ALA A 57 -5.26 9.10 -10.86
CA ALA A 57 -6.64 9.58 -10.68
C ALA A 57 -6.79 10.56 -9.51
N LEU A 58 -5.94 10.45 -8.48
CA LEU A 58 -5.86 11.40 -7.36
C LEU A 58 -5.06 12.67 -7.69
N GLY A 59 -4.52 12.77 -8.91
CA GLY A 59 -3.72 13.91 -9.34
C GLY A 59 -2.30 13.93 -8.77
N ALA A 60 -1.79 12.78 -8.33
CA ALA A 60 -0.42 12.68 -7.82
C ALA A 60 0.60 12.91 -8.94
N ASP A 61 1.76 13.49 -8.57
CA ASP A 61 2.87 13.61 -9.50
C ASP A 61 3.35 12.20 -9.96
N PRO A 62 3.57 11.98 -11.25
CA PRO A 62 4.02 10.68 -11.77
C PRO A 62 5.31 10.16 -11.12
N SER A 63 6.18 11.06 -10.64
CA SER A 63 7.42 10.69 -9.93
C SER A 63 7.15 9.93 -8.63
N LEU A 64 6.00 10.14 -7.98
CA LEU A 64 5.62 9.41 -6.77
C LEU A 64 5.46 7.91 -7.07
N ALA A 65 4.67 7.56 -8.09
CA ALA A 65 4.47 6.17 -8.47
C ALA A 65 5.79 5.51 -8.91
N ALA A 66 6.64 6.23 -9.65
CA ALA A 66 7.95 5.76 -10.09
C ALA A 66 8.88 5.47 -8.89
N ALA A 67 8.97 6.38 -7.93
CA ALA A 67 9.80 6.21 -6.73
C ALA A 67 9.34 5.03 -5.87
N LEU A 68 8.02 4.92 -5.63
CA LEU A 68 7.42 3.82 -4.87
C LEU A 68 7.67 2.45 -5.54
N ARG A 69 7.55 2.40 -6.86
CA ARG A 69 7.83 1.21 -7.65
C ARG A 69 9.30 0.78 -7.54
N ALA A 70 10.20 1.74 -7.57
CA ALA A 70 11.64 1.54 -7.38
C ALA A 70 12.04 1.25 -5.92
N GLN A 71 11.08 1.29 -4.98
CA GLN A 71 11.30 1.19 -3.53
C GLN A 71 12.25 2.28 -3.00
N GLY A 72 12.32 3.40 -3.71
CA GLY A 72 13.13 4.56 -3.36
C GLY A 72 12.38 5.58 -2.50
N PRO A 73 13.09 6.59 -2.00
CA PRO A 73 12.48 7.70 -1.27
C PRO A 73 11.59 8.53 -2.18
N VAL A 74 10.55 9.15 -1.61
CA VAL A 74 9.63 10.04 -2.32
C VAL A 74 9.87 11.49 -1.93
N ALA A 75 9.57 12.44 -2.84
CA ALA A 75 9.90 13.85 -2.67
C ALA A 75 9.10 14.55 -1.57
N ASP A 76 7.83 14.17 -1.41
CA ASP A 76 6.97 14.72 -0.35
C ASP A 76 7.37 14.14 1.00
N ALA A 77 7.76 14.99 1.95
CA ALA A 77 8.29 14.58 3.25
C ALA A 77 7.26 13.81 4.11
N ARG A 78 5.96 14.16 3.98
CA ARG A 78 4.90 13.50 4.72
C ARG A 78 4.62 12.10 4.14
N LEU A 79 4.58 11.98 2.80
CA LEU A 79 4.44 10.69 2.15
C LEU A 79 5.67 9.80 2.36
N GLU A 80 6.86 10.41 2.39
CA GLU A 80 8.09 9.68 2.73
C GLU A 80 8.05 9.12 4.15
N ALA A 81 7.56 9.89 5.12
CA ALA A 81 7.38 9.39 6.48
C ALA A 81 6.41 8.20 6.53
N ALA A 82 5.32 8.23 5.76
CA ALA A 82 4.38 7.11 5.66
C ALA A 82 5.04 5.87 5.02
N ARG A 83 5.79 6.06 3.92
CA ARG A 83 6.54 4.99 3.24
C ARG A 83 7.59 4.37 4.17
N ALA A 84 8.44 5.22 4.76
CA ALA A 84 9.53 4.77 5.62
C ALA A 84 9.00 4.02 6.86
N PHE A 85 7.92 4.51 7.45
CA PHE A 85 7.27 3.84 8.57
C PHE A 85 6.69 2.47 8.16
N ALA A 86 6.01 2.39 7.02
CA ALA A 86 5.50 1.10 6.50
C ALA A 86 6.63 0.10 6.23
N VAL A 87 7.74 0.55 5.62
CA VAL A 87 8.93 -0.29 5.42
C VAL A 87 9.47 -0.79 6.75
N ARG A 88 9.60 0.11 7.74
CA ARG A 88 10.13 -0.25 9.06
C ARG A 88 9.24 -1.27 9.78
N VAL A 89 7.92 -1.09 9.76
CA VAL A 89 6.96 -2.05 10.32
C VAL A 89 7.10 -3.42 9.65
N LEU A 90 7.23 -3.45 8.33
CA LEU A 90 7.43 -4.70 7.57
C LEU A 90 8.76 -5.38 7.90
N ASP A 91 9.85 -4.63 8.01
CA ASP A 91 11.20 -5.17 8.25
C ASP A 91 11.36 -5.73 9.66
N THR A 92 10.59 -5.21 10.61
CA THR A 92 10.69 -5.55 12.03
C THR A 92 9.52 -6.42 12.53
N ALA A 93 8.67 -6.89 11.62
CA ALA A 93 7.49 -7.67 11.97
C ALA A 93 6.58 -6.97 13.02
N GLY A 94 6.45 -5.63 12.91
CA GLY A 94 5.56 -4.85 13.75
C GLY A 94 6.21 -4.15 14.94
N ASP A 95 7.53 -4.25 15.11
CA ASP A 95 8.28 -3.51 16.15
C ASP A 95 9.21 -2.45 15.53
N PRO A 96 8.66 -1.31 15.05
CA PRO A 96 9.46 -0.27 14.38
C PRO A 96 10.42 0.46 15.31
N GLY A 97 10.21 0.38 16.63
CA GLY A 97 10.92 1.12 17.65
C GLY A 97 10.39 2.55 17.84
N GLU A 98 10.68 3.10 19.01
CA GLU A 98 10.23 4.44 19.44
C GLU A 98 10.68 5.56 18.48
N ALA A 99 11.90 5.48 17.96
CA ALA A 99 12.45 6.49 17.06
C ALA A 99 11.66 6.58 15.74
N ALA A 100 11.38 5.44 15.09
CA ALA A 100 10.62 5.43 13.83
C ALA A 100 9.16 5.86 14.03
N LEU A 101 8.55 5.47 15.15
CA LEU A 101 7.22 5.95 15.51
C LEU A 101 7.24 7.46 15.77
N GLY A 102 8.23 7.96 16.52
CA GLY A 102 8.37 9.39 16.80
C GLY A 102 8.53 10.22 15.54
N GLU A 103 9.33 9.77 14.59
CA GLU A 103 9.50 10.44 13.30
C GLU A 103 8.21 10.47 12.48
N PHE A 104 7.48 9.35 12.40
CA PHE A 104 6.18 9.29 11.76
C PHE A 104 5.18 10.30 12.37
N LEU A 105 5.12 10.39 13.70
CA LEU A 105 4.26 11.34 14.40
C LEU A 105 4.70 12.81 14.17
N ALA A 106 6.00 13.07 14.08
CA ALA A 106 6.54 14.41 13.83
C ALA A 106 6.12 14.98 12.46
N HIS A 107 5.78 14.10 11.49
CA HIS A 107 5.23 14.49 10.19
C HIS A 107 3.71 14.69 10.20
N GLY A 108 3.10 14.86 11.37
CA GLY A 108 1.67 15.17 11.53
C GLY A 108 0.74 13.97 11.47
N PHE A 109 1.27 12.76 11.54
CA PHE A 109 0.47 11.55 11.73
C PHE A 109 0.15 11.32 13.21
N THR A 110 -0.82 10.44 13.46
CA THR A 110 -1.25 10.08 14.81
C THR A 110 -0.93 8.62 15.11
N ARG A 111 -1.01 8.21 16.39
CA ARG A 111 -0.93 6.79 16.78
C ARG A 111 -2.03 5.95 16.12
N ARG A 112 -3.20 6.55 15.88
CA ARG A 112 -4.27 5.92 15.11
C ARG A 112 -3.82 5.63 13.68
N ASN A 113 -3.18 6.60 13.02
CA ASN A 113 -2.63 6.40 11.67
C ASN A 113 -1.55 5.32 11.64
N ALA A 114 -0.74 5.17 12.70
CA ALA A 114 0.23 4.06 12.78
C ALA A 114 -0.47 2.68 12.77
N LEU A 115 -1.59 2.53 13.48
CA LEU A 115 -2.41 1.31 13.43
C LEU A 115 -3.11 1.14 12.07
N GLU A 116 -3.50 2.24 11.43
CA GLU A 116 -4.09 2.21 10.09
C GLU A 116 -3.05 1.81 9.02
N VAL A 117 -1.77 2.16 9.20
CA VAL A 117 -0.67 1.62 8.37
C VAL A 117 -0.58 0.10 8.52
N VAL A 118 -0.67 -0.43 9.75
CA VAL A 118 -0.69 -1.88 9.99
C VAL A 118 -1.90 -2.54 9.33
N LEU A 119 -3.08 -1.92 9.39
CA LEU A 119 -4.28 -2.40 8.68
C LEU A 119 -4.03 -2.47 7.17
N GLY A 120 -3.46 -1.41 6.58
CA GLY A 120 -3.11 -1.39 5.15
C GLY A 120 -2.09 -2.47 4.78
N ILE A 121 -1.04 -2.64 5.58
CA ILE A 121 -0.03 -3.69 5.38
C ILE A 121 -0.70 -5.07 5.37
N GLY A 122 -1.54 -5.39 6.36
CA GLY A 122 -2.22 -6.69 6.45
C GLY A 122 -3.14 -6.93 5.25
N THR A 123 -3.97 -5.95 4.92
CA THR A 123 -4.92 -6.01 3.81
C THR A 123 -4.22 -6.27 2.48
N TYR A 124 -3.18 -5.49 2.19
CA TYR A 124 -2.52 -5.57 0.89
C TYR A 124 -1.42 -6.63 0.83
N THR A 125 -0.92 -7.12 1.95
CA THR A 125 -0.14 -8.35 1.97
C THR A 125 -1.00 -9.54 1.52
N LEU A 126 -2.22 -9.68 2.04
CA LEU A 126 -3.17 -10.71 1.60
C LEU A 126 -3.40 -10.62 0.08
N SER A 127 -3.79 -9.45 -0.40
CA SER A 127 -4.11 -9.24 -1.83
C SER A 127 -2.90 -9.49 -2.75
N THR A 128 -1.73 -8.95 -2.39
CA THR A 128 -0.53 -9.08 -3.23
C THR A 128 -0.03 -10.51 -3.29
N LEU A 129 -0.05 -11.24 -2.18
CA LEU A 129 0.35 -12.65 -2.16
C LEU A 129 -0.63 -13.53 -2.93
N ALA A 130 -1.94 -13.31 -2.77
CA ALA A 130 -2.96 -14.04 -3.51
C ALA A 130 -2.84 -13.80 -5.03
N ASN A 131 -2.68 -12.55 -5.46
CA ASN A 131 -2.49 -12.22 -6.88
C ASN A 131 -1.21 -12.83 -7.46
N ARG A 132 -0.13 -12.89 -6.68
CA ARG A 132 1.11 -13.54 -7.10
C ARG A 132 0.99 -15.05 -7.17
N LEU A 133 0.38 -15.67 -6.15
CA LEU A 133 0.17 -17.12 -6.11
C LEU A 133 -0.63 -17.61 -7.31
N THR A 134 -1.64 -16.83 -7.71
CA THR A 134 -2.52 -17.15 -8.83
C THR A 134 -2.03 -16.65 -10.19
N ALA A 135 -0.84 -16.03 -10.24
CA ALA A 135 -0.29 -15.40 -11.46
C ALA A 135 -1.30 -14.45 -12.15
N ALA A 136 -2.02 -13.67 -11.34
CA ALA A 136 -3.07 -12.77 -11.84
C ALA A 136 -2.51 -11.81 -12.90
N PRO A 137 -3.07 -11.79 -14.13
CA PRO A 137 -2.57 -10.94 -15.20
C PRO A 137 -2.89 -9.47 -14.96
N VAL A 138 -2.09 -8.59 -15.55
CA VAL A 138 -2.41 -7.16 -15.64
C VAL A 138 -3.47 -6.99 -16.75
N ASP A 139 -4.59 -6.36 -16.40
CA ASP A 139 -5.64 -6.05 -17.35
C ASP A 139 -5.13 -5.03 -18.40
N LYS A 140 -5.63 -5.15 -19.65
CA LYS A 140 -5.24 -4.25 -20.75
C LYS A 140 -5.41 -2.77 -20.41
N GLN A 141 -6.43 -2.42 -19.64
CA GLN A 141 -6.68 -1.04 -19.22
C GLN A 141 -5.61 -0.49 -18.27
N LEU A 142 -4.85 -1.38 -17.63
CA LEU A 142 -3.79 -1.05 -16.68
C LEU A 142 -2.39 -1.08 -17.31
N GLU A 143 -2.25 -1.56 -18.57
CA GLU A 143 -0.96 -1.61 -19.27
C GLU A 143 -0.21 -0.27 -19.28
N PRO A 144 -0.86 0.91 -19.44
CA PRO A 144 -0.16 2.20 -19.36
C PRO A 144 0.47 2.49 -18.00
N PHE A 145 0.05 1.77 -16.97
CA PHE A 145 0.51 1.91 -15.58
C PHE A 145 1.36 0.72 -15.11
N ALA A 146 1.70 -0.24 -15.97
CA ALA A 146 2.45 -1.45 -15.63
C ALA A 146 3.96 -1.20 -15.49
#